data_1461552f2d7d725dba5f9eccc5995f8a
#
_entry.id   1461552f2d7d725dba5f9eccc5995f8a
#
_cell.length_a   1.000
_cell.length_b   1.000
_cell.length_c   1.000
_cell.angle_alpha   90.00
_cell.angle_beta   90.00
_cell.angle_gamma   90.00
#
_symmetry.space_group_name_H-M   'P 1'
#
loop_
_entity.id
_entity.type
_entity.pdbx_description
1 polymer ?
#
loop_
_entity_poly.entity_id
_entity_poly.type
_entity_poly.pdbx_seq_one_letter_code
_entity_poly.pdbx_strand_id
1 'polypeptide(L)'
;MSAKSQIVGTALNAYLNSRPAKYALHDFGRLLRGGRRHARLYFRADDPYSHLLVQAAARLASVYPVEIEIIPVAHPSIAANPAPDMLQRHAISDAAILAESYGLSFPSVAEPPTEDRVRRAHAVLLQRRPAEEQLKVAAEIGEAVWRGDGAALASIVERYGSVSGEEVRPALEANYSALERAGHYQPGMLYYGGGWYWGIDRLQYLEDRLRR
;
A
#
# COMPACT_ATOMS: atom_id res chain seq x y z
N MET A 1 26.92 16.34 -23.48
CA MET A 1 26.32 15.50 -22.41
C MET A 1 27.35 15.28 -21.33
N SER A 2 27.03 15.58 -20.08
CA SER A 2 27.99 15.51 -18.96
C SER A 2 28.29 14.03 -18.63
N ALA A 3 29.54 13.73 -18.20
CA ALA A 3 29.97 12.40 -17.76
C ALA A 3 29.04 11.82 -16.66
N LYS A 4 28.49 12.69 -15.80
CA LYS A 4 27.47 12.32 -14.80
C LYS A 4 26.18 11.77 -15.45
N SER A 5 25.72 12.35 -16.56
CA SER A 5 24.52 11.90 -17.28
C SER A 5 24.73 10.52 -17.92
N GLN A 6 25.93 10.23 -18.40
CA GLN A 6 26.27 8.92 -18.97
C GLN A 6 26.36 7.83 -17.90
N ILE A 7 26.96 8.14 -16.73
CA ILE A 7 27.06 7.19 -15.61
C ILE A 7 25.66 6.85 -15.07
N VAL A 8 24.79 7.84 -14.90
CA VAL A 8 23.39 7.62 -14.46
C VAL A 8 22.62 6.81 -15.49
N GLY A 9 22.75 7.09 -16.78
CA GLY A 9 22.12 6.33 -17.86
C GLY A 9 22.59 4.88 -17.91
N THR A 10 23.88 4.65 -17.74
CA THR A 10 24.46 3.29 -17.73
C THR A 10 24.00 2.49 -16.48
N ALA A 11 24.00 3.13 -15.31
CA ALA A 11 23.52 2.50 -14.09
C ALA A 11 22.03 2.18 -14.15
N LEU A 12 21.22 3.08 -14.70
CA LEU A 12 19.79 2.86 -14.90
C LEU A 12 19.52 1.72 -15.87
N ASN A 13 20.23 1.66 -17.02
CA ASN A 13 20.12 0.59 -17.98
C ASN A 13 20.56 -0.76 -17.39
N ALA A 14 21.66 -0.80 -16.62
CA ALA A 14 22.11 -1.99 -15.91
C ALA A 14 21.07 -2.46 -14.89
N TYR A 15 20.46 -1.53 -14.14
CA TYR A 15 19.36 -1.81 -13.20
C TYR A 15 18.12 -2.35 -13.89
N LEU A 16 17.68 -1.74 -14.99
CA LEU A 16 16.52 -2.19 -15.75
C LEU A 16 16.75 -3.56 -16.37
N ASN A 17 17.95 -3.81 -16.91
CA ASN A 17 18.33 -5.10 -17.46
C ASN A 17 18.53 -6.19 -16.41
N SER A 18 18.79 -5.84 -15.15
CA SER A 18 18.91 -6.79 -14.03
C SER A 18 17.56 -7.27 -13.46
N ARG A 19 16.44 -6.61 -13.81
CA ARG A 19 15.10 -6.98 -13.30
C ARG A 19 14.74 -8.45 -13.54
N PRO A 20 14.93 -9.02 -14.75
CA PRO A 20 14.61 -10.44 -14.98
C PRO A 20 15.42 -11.38 -14.08
N ALA A 21 16.71 -11.10 -13.89
CA ALA A 21 17.57 -11.91 -13.03
C ALA A 21 17.17 -11.83 -11.54
N LYS A 22 16.83 -10.63 -11.06
CA LYS A 22 16.33 -10.45 -9.68
C LYS A 22 15.01 -11.18 -9.45
N TYR A 23 14.12 -11.15 -10.44
CA TYR A 23 12.84 -11.85 -10.38
C TYR A 23 13.04 -13.37 -10.37
N ALA A 24 13.90 -13.89 -11.25
CA ALA A 24 14.25 -15.31 -11.29
C ALA A 24 14.89 -15.80 -9.97
N LEU A 25 15.81 -15.01 -9.41
CA LEU A 25 16.44 -15.34 -8.12
C LEU A 25 15.43 -15.34 -6.98
N HIS A 26 14.51 -14.38 -6.96
CA HIS A 26 13.42 -14.35 -5.97
C HIS A 26 12.52 -15.58 -6.12
N ASP A 27 12.09 -15.91 -7.33
CA ASP A 27 11.17 -17.01 -7.58
C ASP A 27 11.85 -18.37 -7.27
N PHE A 28 13.12 -18.52 -7.56
CA PHE A 28 13.92 -19.69 -7.16
C PHE A 28 14.03 -19.78 -5.63
N GLY A 29 14.39 -18.69 -4.96
CA GLY A 29 14.45 -18.66 -3.49
C GLY A 29 13.09 -18.90 -2.82
N ARG A 30 11.97 -18.52 -3.46
CA ARG A 30 10.62 -18.83 -3.02
C ARG A 30 10.32 -20.32 -3.10
N LEU A 31 10.66 -20.97 -4.21
CA LEU A 31 10.46 -22.41 -4.39
C LEU A 31 11.20 -23.22 -3.34
N LEU A 32 12.45 -22.84 -3.02
CA LEU A 32 13.25 -23.47 -1.99
C LEU A 32 12.64 -23.33 -0.57
N ARG A 33 11.82 -22.31 -0.33
CA ARG A 33 11.18 -22.02 0.97
C ARG A 33 9.72 -22.48 1.07
N GLY A 34 9.29 -23.38 0.22
CA GLY A 34 7.94 -23.94 0.25
C GLY A 34 6.92 -23.24 -0.66
N GLY A 35 7.39 -22.39 -1.58
CA GLY A 35 6.59 -21.91 -2.71
C GLY A 35 5.55 -20.84 -2.41
N ARG A 36 5.31 -20.44 -1.15
CA ARG A 36 4.31 -19.42 -0.82
C ARG A 36 4.67 -18.08 -1.42
N ARG A 37 3.69 -17.43 -2.06
CA ARG A 37 3.82 -16.07 -2.59
C ARG A 37 3.41 -15.10 -1.50
N HIS A 38 4.29 -14.14 -1.20
CA HIS A 38 4.07 -13.13 -0.16
C HIS A 38 4.36 -11.75 -0.73
N ALA A 39 3.39 -10.86 -0.64
CA ALA A 39 3.47 -9.46 -1.04
C ALA A 39 3.25 -8.56 0.18
N ARG A 40 3.77 -7.33 0.14
CA ARG A 40 3.58 -6.32 1.17
C ARG A 40 2.89 -5.12 0.57
N LEU A 41 1.78 -4.69 1.17
CA LEU A 41 1.07 -3.48 0.81
C LEU A 41 1.28 -2.42 1.89
N TYR A 42 1.96 -1.34 1.54
CA TYR A 42 2.21 -0.21 2.42
C TYR A 42 1.02 0.74 2.37
N PHE A 43 0.33 0.88 3.49
CA PHE A 43 -1.01 1.44 3.58
C PHE A 43 -1.06 2.68 4.48
N ARG A 44 -1.89 3.65 4.07
CA ARG A 44 -2.36 4.73 4.95
C ARG A 44 -3.86 4.90 4.81
N ALA A 45 -4.53 5.14 5.95
CA ALA A 45 -5.99 5.28 5.98
C ALA A 45 -6.49 6.58 5.32
N ASP A 46 -5.67 7.62 5.29
CA ASP A 46 -5.93 8.92 4.67
C ASP A 46 -5.32 9.08 3.26
N ASP A 47 -4.75 8.01 2.71
CA ASP A 47 -4.31 7.96 1.32
C ASP A 47 -5.37 7.27 0.46
N PRO A 48 -6.04 7.97 -0.47
CA PRO A 48 -7.10 7.40 -1.28
C PRO A 48 -6.59 6.29 -2.21
N TYR A 49 -5.34 6.36 -2.67
CA TYR A 49 -4.73 5.31 -3.48
C TYR A 49 -4.50 4.03 -2.69
N SER A 50 -4.16 4.13 -1.40
CA SER A 50 -4.09 2.96 -0.50
C SER A 50 -5.45 2.26 -0.38
N HIS A 51 -6.55 3.02 -0.30
CA HIS A 51 -7.91 2.46 -0.25
C HIS A 51 -8.28 1.74 -1.55
N LEU A 52 -7.98 2.31 -2.70
CA LEU A 52 -8.21 1.64 -3.99
C LEU A 52 -7.33 0.40 -4.14
N LEU A 53 -6.05 0.52 -3.76
CA LEU A 53 -5.09 -0.58 -3.88
C LEU A 53 -5.47 -1.79 -3.01
N VAL A 54 -5.99 -1.57 -1.80
CA VAL A 54 -6.41 -2.68 -0.93
C VAL A 54 -7.60 -3.45 -1.51
N GLN A 55 -8.56 -2.76 -2.14
CA GLN A 55 -9.68 -3.39 -2.82
C GLN A 55 -9.22 -4.23 -4.03
N ALA A 56 -8.35 -3.66 -4.85
CA ALA A 56 -7.78 -4.36 -6.00
C ALA A 56 -6.88 -5.53 -5.58
N ALA A 57 -6.11 -5.38 -4.49
CA ALA A 57 -5.30 -6.44 -3.91
C ALA A 57 -6.15 -7.60 -3.36
N ALA A 58 -7.30 -7.30 -2.75
CA ALA A 58 -8.25 -8.32 -2.30
C ALA A 58 -8.81 -9.16 -3.47
N ARG A 59 -9.16 -8.49 -4.60
CA ARG A 59 -9.55 -9.20 -5.83
C ARG A 59 -8.41 -10.08 -6.37
N LEU A 60 -7.18 -9.57 -6.35
CA LEU A 60 -6.01 -10.31 -6.80
C LEU A 60 -5.78 -11.57 -5.94
N ALA A 61 -5.85 -11.44 -4.61
CA ALA A 61 -5.68 -12.55 -3.67
C ALA A 61 -6.80 -13.60 -3.76
N SER A 62 -8.00 -13.24 -4.23
CA SER A 62 -9.07 -14.20 -4.48
C SER A 62 -8.85 -15.07 -5.73
N VAL A 63 -8.00 -14.61 -6.67
CA VAL A 63 -7.72 -15.31 -7.94
C VAL A 63 -6.39 -16.06 -7.88
N TYR A 64 -5.39 -15.47 -7.21
CA TYR A 64 -4.03 -16.00 -7.16
C TYR A 64 -3.65 -16.39 -5.73
N PRO A 65 -2.92 -17.50 -5.53
CA PRO A 65 -2.45 -17.92 -4.20
C PRO A 65 -1.30 -17.03 -3.73
N VAL A 66 -1.62 -15.79 -3.34
CA VAL A 66 -0.68 -14.79 -2.81
C VAL A 66 -1.18 -14.26 -1.49
N GLU A 67 -0.34 -14.31 -0.48
CA GLU A 67 -0.56 -13.69 0.82
C GLU A 67 -0.15 -12.21 0.75
N ILE A 68 -1.05 -11.29 1.13
CA ILE A 68 -0.80 -9.85 1.08
C ILE A 68 -0.81 -9.29 2.49
N GLU A 69 0.37 -8.97 3.00
CA GLU A 69 0.58 -8.32 4.30
C GLU A 69 0.31 -6.82 4.19
N ILE A 70 -0.57 -6.29 5.04
CA ILE A 70 -0.82 -4.86 5.16
C ILE A 70 0.15 -4.27 6.17
N ILE A 71 0.91 -3.26 5.74
CA ILE A 71 1.88 -2.54 6.59
C ILE A 71 1.45 -1.08 6.69
N PRO A 72 0.79 -0.69 7.80
CA PRO A 72 0.46 0.72 8.02
C PRO A 72 1.73 1.54 8.21
N VAL A 73 1.84 2.71 7.54
CA VAL A 73 3.03 3.57 7.57
C VAL A 73 2.71 5.01 7.98
N ALA A 74 3.70 5.74 8.47
CA ALA A 74 3.60 7.17 8.74
C ALA A 74 3.50 7.99 7.43
N HIS A 75 3.19 9.29 7.55
CA HIS A 75 3.27 10.21 6.43
C HIS A 75 4.69 10.29 5.86
N PRO A 76 4.83 10.42 4.54
CA PRO A 76 6.10 10.80 3.94
C PRO A 76 6.63 12.10 4.54
N SER A 77 7.95 12.22 4.59
CA SER A 77 8.58 13.46 5.05
C SER A 77 8.19 14.65 4.15
N ILE A 78 8.27 15.86 4.68
CA ILE A 78 8.06 17.11 3.91
C ILE A 78 8.98 17.20 2.68
N ALA A 79 10.19 16.67 2.78
CA ALA A 79 11.12 16.61 1.66
C ALA A 79 10.62 15.70 0.52
N ALA A 80 9.89 14.64 0.86
CA ALA A 80 9.29 13.71 -0.11
C ALA A 80 7.93 14.19 -0.62
N ASN A 81 7.24 15.06 0.14
CA ASN A 81 5.94 15.62 -0.22
C ASN A 81 5.87 17.11 0.19
N PRO A 82 6.40 18.03 -0.62
CA PRO A 82 6.53 19.44 -0.27
C PRO A 82 5.20 20.22 -0.32
N ALA A 83 4.14 19.67 -0.88
CA ALA A 83 2.82 20.30 -1.01
C ALA A 83 1.71 19.30 -0.62
N PRO A 84 1.64 18.83 0.66
CA PRO A 84 0.77 17.73 1.06
C PRO A 84 -0.71 18.02 0.83
N ASP A 85 -1.20 19.21 1.16
CA ASP A 85 -2.64 19.56 1.01
C ASP A 85 -3.07 19.63 -0.46
N MET A 86 -2.18 20.12 -1.33
CA MET A 86 -2.44 20.15 -2.78
C MET A 86 -2.49 18.74 -3.35
N LEU A 87 -1.53 17.91 -2.98
CA LEU A 87 -1.48 16.52 -3.40
C LEU A 87 -2.71 15.76 -2.92
N GLN A 88 -3.13 15.95 -1.67
CA GLN A 88 -4.30 15.26 -1.11
C GLN A 88 -5.59 15.62 -1.82
N ARG A 89 -5.84 16.90 -2.10
CA ARG A 89 -7.02 17.32 -2.88
C ARG A 89 -7.03 16.73 -4.28
N HIS A 90 -5.87 16.73 -4.96
CA HIS A 90 -5.74 16.11 -6.27
C HIS A 90 -5.96 14.60 -6.20
N ALA A 91 -5.35 13.93 -5.22
CA ALA A 91 -5.46 12.49 -5.05
C ALA A 91 -6.90 12.01 -4.78
N ILE A 92 -7.69 12.78 -4.03
CA ILE A 92 -9.11 12.48 -3.79
C ILE A 92 -9.91 12.55 -5.11
N SER A 93 -9.72 13.62 -5.89
CA SER A 93 -10.40 13.77 -7.19
C SER A 93 -9.99 12.67 -8.18
N ASP A 94 -8.70 12.37 -8.25
CA ASP A 94 -8.14 11.35 -9.14
C ASP A 94 -8.61 9.94 -8.73
N ALA A 95 -8.65 9.66 -7.43
CA ALA A 95 -9.12 8.38 -6.92
C ALA A 95 -10.58 8.07 -7.29
N ALA A 96 -11.45 9.08 -7.34
CA ALA A 96 -12.83 8.89 -7.80
C ALA A 96 -12.88 8.45 -9.27
N ILE A 97 -12.07 9.06 -10.14
CA ILE A 97 -11.96 8.71 -11.56
C ILE A 97 -11.39 7.29 -11.73
N LEU A 98 -10.33 6.98 -10.98
CA LEU A 98 -9.70 5.67 -11.01
C LEU A 98 -10.64 4.58 -10.49
N ALA A 99 -11.40 4.85 -9.43
CA ALA A 99 -12.37 3.90 -8.89
C ALA A 99 -13.40 3.49 -9.95
N GLU A 100 -13.97 4.46 -10.67
CA GLU A 100 -14.90 4.19 -11.77
C GLU A 100 -14.23 3.36 -12.88
N SER A 101 -13.03 3.76 -13.30
CA SER A 101 -12.29 3.09 -14.39
C SER A 101 -11.91 1.64 -14.08
N TYR A 102 -11.67 1.32 -12.81
CA TYR A 102 -11.28 -0.03 -12.35
C TYR A 102 -12.41 -0.80 -11.67
N GLY A 103 -13.64 -0.26 -11.66
CA GLY A 103 -14.80 -0.86 -11.00
C GLY A 103 -14.60 -1.05 -9.50
N LEU A 104 -13.92 -0.10 -8.83
CA LEU A 104 -13.69 -0.06 -7.40
C LEU A 104 -14.66 0.92 -6.73
N SER A 105 -14.72 0.91 -5.39
CA SER A 105 -15.55 1.83 -4.61
C SER A 105 -14.72 3.00 -4.09
N PHE A 106 -15.18 4.22 -4.36
CA PHE A 106 -14.72 5.45 -3.72
C PHE A 106 -15.86 6.45 -3.66
N PRO A 107 -16.09 7.19 -2.57
CA PRO A 107 -17.19 8.14 -2.50
C PRO A 107 -17.00 9.28 -3.50
N SER A 108 -18.09 9.66 -4.17
CA SER A 108 -18.09 10.72 -5.19
C SER A 108 -17.76 12.12 -4.64
N VAL A 109 -18.08 12.36 -3.37
CA VAL A 109 -17.67 13.54 -2.61
C VAL A 109 -16.95 13.04 -1.38
N ALA A 110 -15.64 13.21 -1.36
CA ALA A 110 -14.81 12.84 -0.25
C ALA A 110 -14.04 14.04 0.29
N GLU A 111 -14.11 14.24 1.58
CA GLU A 111 -13.21 15.14 2.29
C GLU A 111 -12.07 14.36 2.94
N PRO A 112 -10.94 15.01 3.16
CA PRO A 112 -9.85 14.39 3.90
C PRO A 112 -10.35 13.88 5.25
N PRO A 113 -10.04 12.63 5.63
CA PRO A 113 -10.43 12.09 6.92
C PRO A 113 -9.79 12.88 8.06
N THR A 114 -10.52 13.05 9.19
CA THR A 114 -9.97 13.71 10.38
C THR A 114 -8.82 12.89 11.00
N GLU A 115 -7.87 13.57 11.63
CA GLU A 115 -6.72 12.91 12.29
C GLU A 115 -7.15 11.84 13.31
N ASP A 116 -8.22 12.10 14.09
CA ASP A 116 -8.73 11.11 15.03
C ASP A 116 -9.24 9.85 14.34
N ARG A 117 -9.97 10.00 13.24
CA ARG A 117 -10.45 8.86 12.43
C ARG A 117 -9.30 8.07 11.87
N VAL A 118 -8.29 8.74 11.31
CA VAL A 118 -7.07 8.12 10.76
C VAL A 118 -6.30 7.39 11.84
N ARG A 119 -6.11 7.99 13.02
CA ARG A 119 -5.42 7.39 14.16
C ARG A 119 -6.13 6.11 14.64
N ARG A 120 -7.45 6.15 14.79
CA ARG A 120 -8.26 4.98 15.18
C ARG A 120 -8.17 3.86 14.13
N ALA A 121 -8.24 4.19 12.86
CA ALA A 121 -8.07 3.25 11.76
C ALA A 121 -6.70 2.56 11.81
N HIS A 122 -5.62 3.32 11.98
CA HIS A 122 -4.28 2.76 12.11
C HIS A 122 -4.10 1.91 13.36
N ALA A 123 -4.73 2.27 14.49
CA ALA A 123 -4.69 1.48 15.72
C ALA A 123 -5.26 0.05 15.50
N VAL A 124 -6.33 -0.07 14.71
CA VAL A 124 -6.88 -1.38 14.33
C VAL A 124 -5.95 -2.12 13.39
N LEU A 125 -5.38 -1.44 12.40
CA LEU A 125 -4.50 -2.07 11.41
C LEU A 125 -3.15 -2.52 11.99
N LEU A 126 -2.70 -1.92 13.07
CA LEU A 126 -1.48 -2.33 13.77
C LEU A 126 -1.69 -3.56 14.67
N GLN A 127 -2.93 -3.90 14.98
CA GLN A 127 -3.24 -5.14 15.69
C GLN A 127 -2.88 -6.34 14.81
N ARG A 128 -2.04 -7.24 15.31
CA ARG A 128 -1.59 -8.42 14.57
C ARG A 128 -2.73 -9.42 14.32
N ARG A 129 -2.84 -9.90 13.08
CA ARG A 129 -3.77 -10.93 12.65
C ARG A 129 -3.28 -11.63 11.37
N PRO A 130 -3.89 -12.75 10.96
CA PRO A 130 -3.57 -13.40 9.67
C PRO A 130 -3.71 -12.41 8.50
N ALA A 131 -2.88 -12.54 7.47
CA ALA A 131 -2.83 -11.58 6.37
C ALA A 131 -4.15 -11.47 5.60
N GLU A 132 -4.87 -12.58 5.41
CA GLU A 132 -6.18 -12.59 4.77
C GLU A 132 -7.20 -11.75 5.55
N GLU A 133 -7.25 -11.92 6.87
CA GLU A 133 -8.10 -11.10 7.75
C GLU A 133 -7.65 -9.65 7.75
N GLN A 134 -6.35 -9.40 7.80
CA GLN A 134 -5.79 -8.05 7.77
C GLN A 134 -6.17 -7.30 6.48
N LEU A 135 -6.14 -7.98 5.34
CA LEU A 135 -6.53 -7.42 4.05
C LEU A 135 -8.03 -7.05 4.03
N LYS A 136 -8.89 -7.93 4.57
CA LYS A 136 -10.32 -7.67 4.73
C LYS A 136 -10.57 -6.46 5.64
N VAL A 137 -9.93 -6.43 6.81
CA VAL A 137 -10.06 -5.33 7.77
C VAL A 137 -9.58 -4.01 7.16
N ALA A 138 -8.50 -4.01 6.37
CA ALA A 138 -8.02 -2.81 5.69
C ALA A 138 -9.02 -2.28 4.67
N ALA A 139 -9.73 -3.15 3.95
CA ALA A 139 -10.77 -2.75 3.02
C ALA A 139 -12.00 -2.15 3.75
N GLU A 140 -12.47 -2.79 4.84
CA GLU A 140 -13.57 -2.29 5.68
C GLU A 140 -13.22 -0.93 6.32
N ILE A 141 -11.99 -0.78 6.82
CA ILE A 141 -11.48 0.48 7.37
C ILE A 141 -11.46 1.57 6.30
N GLY A 142 -10.91 1.30 5.13
CA GLY A 142 -10.85 2.26 4.04
C GLY A 142 -12.25 2.78 3.68
N GLU A 143 -13.23 1.89 3.56
CA GLU A 143 -14.62 2.25 3.29
C GLU A 143 -15.21 3.14 4.38
N ALA A 144 -15.10 2.74 5.67
CA ALA A 144 -15.62 3.52 6.80
C ALA A 144 -14.95 4.90 6.92
N VAL A 145 -13.64 4.97 6.69
CA VAL A 145 -12.86 6.22 6.77
C VAL A 145 -13.26 7.19 5.68
N TRP A 146 -13.32 6.75 4.43
CA TRP A 146 -13.60 7.62 3.28
C TRP A 146 -15.07 8.01 3.16
N ARG A 147 -16.01 7.19 3.65
CA ARG A 147 -17.42 7.57 3.78
C ARG A 147 -17.72 8.47 4.98
N GLY A 148 -16.76 8.70 5.85
CA GLY A 148 -16.99 9.47 7.06
C GLY A 148 -17.85 8.72 8.11
N ASP A 149 -18.01 7.41 7.99
CA ASP A 149 -18.87 6.60 8.83
C ASP A 149 -18.18 6.24 10.16
N GLY A 150 -18.37 7.11 11.16
CA GLY A 150 -17.83 6.90 12.49
C GLY A 150 -18.43 5.70 13.23
N ALA A 151 -19.70 5.34 12.95
CA ALA A 151 -20.36 4.20 13.58
C ALA A 151 -19.80 2.88 13.03
N ALA A 152 -19.60 2.79 11.71
CA ALA A 152 -18.94 1.65 11.09
C ALA A 152 -17.51 1.48 11.63
N LEU A 153 -16.74 2.56 11.73
CA LEU A 153 -15.38 2.49 12.28
C LEU A 153 -15.38 2.05 13.75
N ALA A 154 -16.33 2.51 14.58
CA ALA A 154 -16.47 2.06 15.96
C ALA A 154 -16.78 0.56 16.06
N SER A 155 -17.68 0.06 15.22
CA SER A 155 -18.00 -1.37 15.14
C SER A 155 -16.80 -2.23 14.69
N ILE A 156 -15.97 -1.70 13.77
CA ILE A 156 -14.72 -2.35 13.35
C ILE A 156 -13.74 -2.43 14.52
N VAL A 157 -13.55 -1.33 15.29
CA VAL A 157 -12.70 -1.31 16.48
C VAL A 157 -13.16 -2.34 17.51
N GLU A 158 -14.46 -2.42 17.79
CA GLU A 158 -15.04 -3.39 18.72
C GLU A 158 -14.81 -4.83 18.27
N ARG A 159 -15.02 -5.11 17.00
CA ARG A 159 -14.91 -6.46 16.43
C ARG A 159 -13.49 -6.97 16.36
N TYR A 160 -12.56 -6.13 15.96
CA TYR A 160 -11.20 -6.53 15.62
C TYR A 160 -10.15 -6.11 16.64
N GLY A 161 -10.50 -5.29 17.63
CA GLY A 161 -9.56 -4.73 18.59
C GLY A 161 -8.61 -3.70 17.97
N SER A 162 -7.84 -3.05 18.81
CA SER A 162 -6.84 -2.06 18.41
C SER A 162 -5.67 -2.04 19.39
N VAL A 163 -4.51 -1.60 18.94
CA VAL A 163 -3.41 -1.24 19.85
C VAL A 163 -3.72 0.05 20.60
N SER A 164 -2.97 0.35 21.66
CA SER A 164 -3.15 1.60 22.39
C SER A 164 -2.82 2.82 21.50
N GLY A 165 -3.45 3.97 21.78
CA GLY A 165 -3.21 5.19 21.01
C GLY A 165 -1.75 5.67 21.06
N GLU A 166 -1.04 5.36 22.14
CA GLU A 166 0.38 5.73 22.33
C GLU A 166 1.31 4.89 21.44
N GLU A 167 0.93 3.64 21.13
CA GLU A 167 1.72 2.75 20.27
C GLU A 167 1.59 3.09 18.78
N VAL A 168 0.54 3.81 18.37
CA VAL A 168 0.24 4.05 16.94
C VAL A 168 1.37 4.79 16.26
N ARG A 169 1.74 5.97 16.75
CA ARG A 169 2.75 6.79 16.07
C ARG A 169 4.12 6.11 15.99
N PRO A 170 4.69 5.58 17.09
CA PRO A 170 5.98 4.89 17.01
C PRO A 170 5.99 3.71 16.05
N ALA A 171 4.91 2.94 15.99
CA ALA A 171 4.80 1.80 15.09
C ALA A 171 4.73 2.23 13.62
N LEU A 172 3.96 3.27 13.31
CA LEU A 172 3.89 3.82 11.95
C LEU A 172 5.23 4.38 11.49
N GLU A 173 5.96 5.09 12.35
CA GLU A 173 7.30 5.64 12.07
C GLU A 173 8.33 4.51 11.84
N ALA A 174 8.28 3.46 12.65
CA ALA A 174 9.14 2.29 12.48
C ALA A 174 8.90 1.58 11.14
N ASN A 175 7.63 1.40 10.77
CA ASN A 175 7.22 0.83 9.50
C ASN A 175 7.62 1.71 8.31
N TYR A 176 7.47 3.03 8.43
CA TYR A 176 7.90 3.98 7.40
C TYR A 176 9.42 3.94 7.21
N SER A 177 10.20 3.94 8.29
CA SER A 177 11.65 3.78 8.22
C SER A 177 12.07 2.44 7.58
N ALA A 178 11.29 1.37 7.78
CA ALA A 178 11.53 0.11 7.11
C ALA A 178 11.21 0.18 5.60
N LEU A 179 10.17 0.91 5.21
CA LEU A 179 9.85 1.20 3.81
C LEU A 179 10.98 1.96 3.11
N GLU A 180 11.51 3.02 3.75
CA GLU A 180 12.64 3.79 3.21
C GLU A 180 13.89 2.94 3.03
N ARG A 181 14.24 2.11 4.02
CA ARG A 181 15.36 1.14 3.89
C ARG A 181 15.12 0.11 2.78
N ALA A 182 13.88 -0.23 2.49
CA ALA A 182 13.53 -1.10 1.38
C ALA A 182 13.58 -0.43 0.01
N GLY A 183 13.79 0.90 -0.03
CA GLY A 183 14.00 1.68 -1.25
C GLY A 183 12.77 2.39 -1.80
N HIS A 184 11.75 2.61 -0.96
CA HIS A 184 10.57 3.41 -1.35
C HIS A 184 10.14 4.35 -0.21
N TYR A 185 9.32 5.37 -0.50
CA TYR A 185 8.97 6.44 0.44
C TYR A 185 7.48 6.86 0.39
N GLN A 186 6.65 6.23 -0.45
CA GLN A 186 5.23 6.55 -0.55
C GLN A 186 4.36 5.39 -0.05
N PRO A 187 3.18 5.67 0.57
CA PRO A 187 2.11 4.69 0.74
C PRO A 187 1.44 4.35 -0.61
N GLY A 188 0.43 3.51 -0.59
CA GLY A 188 -0.24 3.06 -1.82
C GLY A 188 0.67 2.21 -2.71
N MET A 189 1.61 1.51 -2.10
CA MET A 189 2.62 0.70 -2.77
C MET A 189 2.48 -0.78 -2.42
N LEU A 190 2.63 -1.62 -3.42
CA LEU A 190 2.75 -3.05 -3.23
C LEU A 190 4.16 -3.51 -3.63
N TYR A 191 4.79 -4.29 -2.76
CA TYR A 191 6.10 -4.90 -3.01
C TYR A 191 5.96 -6.41 -3.14
N TYR A 192 6.41 -6.96 -4.26
CA TYR A 192 6.47 -8.40 -4.49
C TYR A 192 7.70 -8.79 -5.29
N GLY A 193 8.45 -9.76 -4.79
CA GLY A 193 9.50 -10.42 -5.54
C GLY A 193 10.59 -9.50 -6.10
N GLY A 194 11.02 -8.50 -5.32
CA GLY A 194 12.03 -7.53 -5.75
C GLY A 194 11.49 -6.39 -6.63
N GLY A 195 10.17 -6.34 -6.87
CA GLY A 195 9.51 -5.28 -7.65
C GLY A 195 8.56 -4.44 -6.83
N TRP A 196 8.50 -3.15 -7.13
CA TRP A 196 7.55 -2.19 -6.60
C TRP A 196 6.42 -1.95 -7.61
N TYR A 197 5.19 -1.93 -7.14
CA TYR A 197 3.98 -1.69 -7.93
C TYR A 197 3.23 -0.51 -7.30
N TRP A 198 3.33 0.66 -7.94
CA TRP A 198 2.75 1.90 -7.43
C TRP A 198 1.33 2.08 -7.94
N GLY A 199 0.37 2.13 -7.02
CA GLY A 199 -1.03 2.33 -7.35
C GLY A 199 -1.67 1.13 -8.07
N ILE A 200 -2.93 1.30 -8.44
CA ILE A 200 -3.74 0.25 -9.06
C ILE A 200 -3.38 0.02 -10.53
N ASP A 201 -2.88 1.05 -11.22
CA ASP A 201 -2.48 1.01 -12.64
C ASP A 201 -1.25 0.14 -12.92
N ARG A 202 -0.49 -0.25 -11.89
CA ARG A 202 0.64 -1.16 -11.98
C ARG A 202 0.31 -2.61 -11.62
N LEU A 203 -0.90 -2.88 -11.10
CA LEU A 203 -1.28 -4.25 -10.68
C LEU A 203 -1.34 -5.24 -11.84
N GLN A 204 -1.61 -4.81 -13.05
CA GLN A 204 -1.54 -5.68 -14.24
C GLN A 204 -0.15 -6.35 -14.39
N TYR A 205 0.94 -5.64 -14.08
CA TYR A 205 2.29 -6.21 -14.15
C TYR A 205 2.57 -7.19 -13.02
N LEU A 206 1.95 -7.00 -11.84
CA LEU A 206 1.99 -7.97 -10.77
C LEU A 206 1.20 -9.22 -11.14
N GLU A 207 0.00 -9.04 -11.70
CA GLU A 207 -0.85 -10.14 -12.15
C GLU A 207 -0.13 -11.00 -13.18
N ASP A 208 0.54 -10.40 -14.17
CA ASP A 208 1.35 -11.11 -15.16
C ASP A 208 2.48 -11.94 -14.53
N ARG A 209 3.03 -11.50 -13.38
CA ARG A 209 4.01 -12.27 -12.61
C ARG A 209 3.38 -13.40 -11.80
N LEU A 210 2.17 -13.19 -11.29
CA LEU A 210 1.46 -14.20 -10.51
C LEU A 210 0.91 -15.33 -11.38
N ARG A 211 0.67 -15.06 -12.67
CA ARG A 211 0.27 -16.09 -13.66
C ARG A 211 1.38 -17.09 -14.00
N ARG A 212 2.64 -16.70 -13.82
CA ARG A 212 3.83 -17.55 -14.04
C ARG A 212 4.14 -18.40 -12.81
#